data_57dbc6a1952c58989430c57ce4d40c60
#
_entry.id   57dbc6a1952c58989430c57ce4d40c60
#
_cell.length_a   1.000
_cell.length_b   1.000
_cell.length_c   1.000
_cell.angle_alpha   90.00
_cell.angle_beta   90.00
_cell.angle_gamma   90.00
#
_symmetry.space_group_name_H-M   'P 1'
#
loop_
_entity.id
_entity.type
_entity.pdbx_description
1 polymer ?
#
loop_
_entity_poly.entity_id
_entity_poly.type
_entity_poly.pdbx_seq_one_letter_code
_entity_poly.pdbx_strand_id
1 'polypeptide(L)'
;INHVQSQEQTIEDVIVTAEKRDESLQTVSQAVTAITDSELEAKNITSFVDLTAIVPGVTVAKNEGYKTVISIRGVGNETNQNAIAAPSVAYHMDGIFIASPFSLQTDFLDVQRIEVLRGPQGTLFGQNSTGGAINVISNKPTSEERFSKADITYGDYGMKQLRSSSNIPLSDTASTKLSFSAMTREGFTENIFTGQ
;
A
#
# COMPACT_ATOMS: atom_id res chain seq x y z
N ILE A 1 -48.02 14.11 0.32
CA ILE A 1 -47.37 12.77 0.24
C ILE A 1 -46.01 13.03 -0.36
N ASN A 2 -44.98 13.12 0.49
CA ASN A 2 -43.61 13.29 0.04
C ASN A 2 -43.07 11.92 -0.38
N HIS A 3 -42.77 11.77 -1.66
CA HIS A 3 -41.96 10.65 -2.14
C HIS A 3 -40.53 10.86 -1.67
N VAL A 4 -40.08 10.04 -0.74
CA VAL A 4 -38.64 9.86 -0.44
C VAL A 4 -38.08 9.04 -1.59
N GLN A 5 -37.36 9.70 -2.49
CA GLN A 5 -36.50 9.00 -3.44
C GLN A 5 -35.33 8.41 -2.64
N SER A 6 -35.35 7.09 -2.48
CA SER A 6 -34.16 6.36 -2.07
C SER A 6 -33.14 6.49 -3.21
N GLN A 7 -32.06 7.24 -2.98
CA GLN A 7 -30.88 7.13 -3.82
C GLN A 7 -30.34 5.70 -3.64
N GLU A 8 -30.46 4.88 -4.68
CA GLU A 8 -29.66 3.67 -4.80
C GLU A 8 -28.19 4.10 -4.82
N GLN A 9 -27.49 3.93 -3.70
CA GLN A 9 -26.04 3.98 -3.70
C GLN A 9 -25.59 2.78 -4.53
N THR A 10 -25.20 3.03 -5.75
CA THR A 10 -24.44 2.08 -6.56
C THR A 10 -23.14 1.80 -5.81
N ILE A 11 -23.05 0.62 -5.19
CA ILE A 11 -21.82 0.15 -4.58
C ILE A 11 -20.85 -0.06 -5.76
N GLU A 12 -19.80 0.74 -5.82
CA GLU A 12 -18.74 0.53 -6.79
C GLU A 12 -18.15 -0.88 -6.61
N ASP A 13 -18.16 -1.66 -7.68
CA ASP A 13 -17.65 -3.03 -7.62
C ASP A 13 -16.12 -3.00 -7.63
N VAL A 14 -15.54 -3.21 -6.45
CA VAL A 14 -14.09 -3.23 -6.29
C VAL A 14 -13.54 -4.55 -6.82
N ILE A 15 -12.78 -4.48 -7.91
CA ILE A 15 -12.10 -5.63 -8.49
C ILE A 15 -10.79 -5.88 -7.73
N VAL A 16 -10.55 -7.12 -7.33
CA VAL A 16 -9.34 -7.57 -6.64
C VAL A 16 -8.65 -8.70 -7.41
N THR A 17 -7.36 -8.86 -7.18
CA THR A 17 -6.54 -9.95 -7.78
C THR A 17 -6.09 -10.98 -6.74
N ALA A 18 -6.85 -11.11 -5.66
CA ALA A 18 -6.54 -11.97 -4.53
C ALA A 18 -6.32 -13.44 -4.88
N GLU A 19 -7.04 -13.95 -5.88
CA GLU A 19 -6.90 -15.33 -6.38
C GLU A 19 -6.06 -15.42 -7.67
N LYS A 20 -5.22 -14.40 -7.95
CA LYS A 20 -4.46 -14.27 -9.21
C LYS A 20 -5.36 -14.16 -10.44
N ARG A 21 -6.60 -13.75 -10.25
CA ARG A 21 -7.63 -13.45 -11.26
C ARG A 21 -8.38 -12.19 -10.83
N ASP A 22 -8.86 -11.45 -11.80
CA ASP A 22 -9.70 -10.29 -11.54
C ASP A 22 -11.09 -10.80 -11.12
N GLU A 23 -11.47 -10.57 -9.88
CA GLU A 23 -12.75 -10.94 -9.30
C GLU A 23 -13.32 -9.79 -8.48
N SER A 24 -14.65 -9.72 -8.38
CA SER A 24 -15.28 -8.77 -7.48
C SER A 24 -14.98 -9.13 -6.02
N LEU A 25 -14.63 -8.11 -5.22
CA LEU A 25 -14.39 -8.26 -3.78
C LEU A 25 -15.55 -8.98 -3.06
N GLN A 26 -16.79 -8.83 -3.57
CA GLN A 26 -17.98 -9.43 -2.99
C GLN A 26 -18.09 -10.94 -3.25
N THR A 27 -17.41 -11.46 -4.28
CA THR A 27 -17.48 -12.87 -4.70
C THR A 27 -16.27 -13.67 -4.28
N VAL A 28 -15.17 -13.01 -3.87
CA VAL A 28 -13.95 -13.69 -3.41
C VAL A 28 -14.22 -14.52 -2.18
N SER A 29 -13.81 -15.80 -2.22
CA SER A 29 -14.02 -16.76 -1.12
C SER A 29 -13.13 -16.51 0.10
N GLN A 30 -12.09 -15.71 -0.05
CA GLN A 30 -11.07 -15.44 0.97
C GLN A 30 -11.38 -14.16 1.76
N ALA A 31 -10.81 -14.06 2.97
CA ALA A 31 -10.92 -12.87 3.79
C ALA A 31 -9.97 -11.77 3.28
N VAL A 32 -10.43 -11.04 2.27
CA VAL A 32 -9.70 -9.93 1.63
C VAL A 32 -10.23 -8.60 2.13
N THR A 33 -9.33 -7.65 2.32
CA THR A 33 -9.64 -6.23 2.44
C THR A 33 -8.92 -5.52 1.30
N ALA A 34 -9.66 -4.86 0.43
CA ALA A 34 -9.13 -3.99 -0.59
C ALA A 34 -9.28 -2.53 -0.15
N ILE A 35 -8.27 -1.72 -0.37
CA ILE A 35 -8.25 -0.29 -0.09
C ILE A 35 -7.92 0.39 -1.40
N THR A 36 -8.85 1.15 -1.92
CA THR A 36 -8.72 1.86 -3.20
C THR A 36 -7.85 3.11 -3.08
N ASP A 37 -7.41 3.66 -4.21
CA ASP A 37 -6.67 4.93 -4.27
C ASP A 37 -7.46 6.08 -3.62
N SER A 38 -8.76 6.16 -3.87
CA SER A 38 -9.65 7.16 -3.27
C SER A 38 -9.71 7.04 -1.73
N GLU A 39 -9.75 5.81 -1.21
CA GLU A 39 -9.70 5.58 0.24
C GLU A 39 -8.32 5.89 0.83
N LEU A 40 -7.24 5.57 0.13
CA LEU A 40 -5.87 5.90 0.52
C LEU A 40 -5.71 7.42 0.65
N GLU A 41 -6.22 8.17 -0.33
CA GLU A 41 -6.20 9.63 -0.33
C GLU A 41 -7.08 10.23 0.78
N ALA A 42 -8.33 9.79 0.87
CA ALA A 42 -9.28 10.31 1.85
C ALA A 42 -8.83 10.10 3.30
N LYS A 43 -8.11 9.02 3.57
CA LYS A 43 -7.59 8.68 4.91
C LYS A 43 -6.13 9.07 5.11
N ASN A 44 -5.51 9.73 4.10
CA ASN A 44 -4.09 10.11 4.10
C ASN A 44 -3.14 8.94 4.42
N ILE A 45 -3.40 7.79 3.80
CA ILE A 45 -2.59 6.58 3.95
C ILE A 45 -1.42 6.67 2.98
N THR A 46 -0.23 6.86 3.50
CA THR A 46 0.97 7.08 2.70
C THR A 46 2.01 5.97 2.83
N SER A 47 1.87 5.13 3.86
CA SER A 47 2.86 4.09 4.17
C SER A 47 2.21 2.82 4.72
N PHE A 48 2.99 1.74 4.81
CA PHE A 48 2.53 0.50 5.44
C PHE A 48 2.13 0.66 6.90
N VAL A 49 2.76 1.57 7.64
CA VAL A 49 2.45 1.81 9.06
C VAL A 49 1.01 2.28 9.23
N ASP A 50 0.51 3.07 8.29
CA ASP A 50 -0.84 3.61 8.32
C ASP A 50 -1.92 2.52 8.17
N LEU A 51 -1.58 1.38 7.56
CA LEU A 51 -2.50 0.24 7.43
C LEU A 51 -2.95 -0.31 8.78
N THR A 52 -2.15 -0.15 9.83
CA THR A 52 -2.53 -0.57 11.19
C THR A 52 -3.80 0.11 11.67
N ALA A 53 -4.03 1.35 11.25
CA ALA A 53 -5.21 2.12 11.67
C ALA A 53 -6.49 1.74 10.93
N ILE A 54 -6.38 1.15 9.74
CA ILE A 54 -7.53 0.97 8.84
C ILE A 54 -7.86 -0.50 8.54
N VAL A 55 -6.87 -1.41 8.67
CA VAL A 55 -7.10 -2.83 8.39
C VAL A 55 -7.15 -3.63 9.68
N PRO A 56 -8.32 -4.13 10.09
CA PRO A 56 -8.46 -4.91 11.32
C PRO A 56 -7.54 -6.14 11.32
N GLY A 57 -6.79 -6.31 12.41
CA GLY A 57 -5.89 -7.43 12.60
C GLY A 57 -4.55 -7.32 11.89
N VAL A 58 -4.27 -6.22 11.22
CA VAL A 58 -2.93 -5.88 10.72
C VAL A 58 -2.22 -5.01 11.74
N THR A 59 -0.99 -5.37 12.06
CA THR A 59 -0.08 -4.55 12.86
C THR A 59 1.21 -4.35 12.09
N VAL A 60 1.64 -3.12 11.96
CA VAL A 60 2.92 -2.77 11.35
C VAL A 60 3.76 -2.05 12.37
N ALA A 61 4.92 -2.60 12.68
CA ALA A 61 5.86 -2.03 13.63
C ALA A 61 7.19 -1.72 12.96
N LYS A 62 7.76 -0.57 13.30
CA LYS A 62 9.16 -0.25 12.97
C LYS A 62 10.05 -0.74 14.09
N ASN A 63 10.98 -1.60 13.75
CA ASN A 63 11.89 -2.22 14.67
C ASN A 63 13.33 -1.74 14.41
N GLU A 64 14.01 -1.31 15.46
CA GLU A 64 15.40 -0.80 15.40
C GLU A 64 15.58 0.37 14.40
N GLY A 65 14.51 1.11 14.09
CA GLY A 65 14.54 2.28 13.20
C GLY A 65 14.67 1.97 11.71
N TYR A 66 15.03 0.77 11.33
CA TYR A 66 15.32 0.42 9.93
C TYR A 66 14.60 -0.83 9.39
N LYS A 67 13.88 -1.57 10.24
CA LYS A 67 13.15 -2.77 9.83
C LYS A 67 11.65 -2.58 10.04
N THR A 68 10.87 -2.78 8.99
CA THR A 68 9.42 -2.82 9.09
C THR A 68 8.95 -4.27 9.19
N VAL A 69 8.18 -4.57 10.22
CA VAL A 69 7.61 -5.88 10.49
C VAL A 69 6.10 -5.79 10.38
N ILE A 70 5.52 -6.68 9.60
CA ILE A 70 4.07 -6.78 9.44
C ILE A 70 3.60 -8.08 10.07
N SER A 71 2.54 -8.00 10.89
CA SER A 71 1.81 -9.15 11.37
C SER A 71 0.33 -9.06 11.03
N ILE A 72 -0.28 -10.19 10.72
CA ILE A 72 -1.72 -10.32 10.45
C ILE A 72 -2.30 -11.30 11.45
N ARG A 73 -3.27 -10.85 12.25
CA ARG A 73 -3.89 -11.64 13.33
C ARG A 73 -2.86 -12.21 14.32
N GLY A 74 -1.81 -11.45 14.61
CA GLY A 74 -0.72 -11.87 15.49
C GLY A 74 0.29 -12.83 14.85
N VAL A 75 0.11 -13.22 13.60
CA VAL A 75 1.10 -14.02 12.86
C VAL A 75 2.03 -13.09 12.11
N GLY A 76 3.25 -12.97 12.58
CA GLY A 76 4.29 -12.11 12.03
C GLY A 76 5.65 -12.59 12.52
N ASN A 77 6.72 -12.15 11.91
CA ASN A 77 8.07 -12.44 12.38
C ASN A 77 8.63 -11.22 13.10
N GLU A 78 8.51 -11.21 14.41
CA GLU A 78 9.00 -10.12 15.28
C GLU A 78 10.44 -10.33 15.75
N THR A 79 11.09 -11.43 15.37
CA THR A 79 12.43 -11.72 15.86
C THR A 79 13.46 -10.78 15.27
N ASN A 80 13.86 -9.80 16.08
CA ASN A 80 14.86 -8.80 15.77
C ASN A 80 16.26 -9.38 15.53
N GLN A 81 16.51 -10.60 15.99
CA GLN A 81 17.86 -11.15 16.06
C GLN A 81 18.31 -11.92 14.83
N ASN A 82 17.42 -12.15 13.87
CA ASN A 82 17.79 -12.87 12.65
C ASN A 82 17.42 -12.06 11.41
N ALA A 83 18.41 -11.39 10.84
CA ALA A 83 18.27 -10.78 9.51
C ALA A 83 17.91 -11.81 8.41
N ILE A 84 18.00 -13.11 8.74
CA ILE A 84 17.75 -14.25 7.84
C ILE A 84 16.35 -14.86 8.05
N ALA A 85 15.63 -14.46 9.11
CA ALA A 85 14.31 -15.04 9.36
C ALA A 85 13.31 -14.54 8.29
N ALA A 86 12.76 -15.50 7.56
CA ALA A 86 11.76 -15.23 6.54
C ALA A 86 10.49 -14.60 7.16
N PRO A 87 9.88 -13.60 6.53
CA PRO A 87 8.63 -13.02 7.00
C PRO A 87 7.51 -14.08 6.98
N SER A 88 6.52 -13.91 7.86
CA SER A 88 5.32 -14.76 7.87
C SER A 88 4.17 -14.15 7.06
N VAL A 89 4.32 -12.90 6.64
CA VAL A 89 3.40 -12.18 5.75
C VAL A 89 4.15 -11.88 4.47
N ALA A 90 3.65 -12.39 3.35
CA ALA A 90 4.24 -12.14 2.05
C ALA A 90 3.87 -10.74 1.55
N TYR A 91 4.85 -10.03 1.03
CA TYR A 91 4.64 -8.75 0.38
C TYR A 91 4.88 -8.86 -1.13
N HIS A 92 3.92 -8.38 -1.90
CA HIS A 92 4.00 -8.33 -3.36
C HIS A 92 3.74 -6.91 -3.85
N MET A 93 4.43 -6.52 -4.89
CA MET A 93 4.16 -5.31 -5.66
C MET A 93 3.98 -5.72 -7.13
N ASP A 94 2.82 -5.43 -7.68
CA ASP A 94 2.43 -5.81 -9.04
C ASP A 94 2.63 -7.31 -9.34
N GLY A 95 2.38 -8.15 -8.33
CA GLY A 95 2.53 -9.60 -8.42
C GLY A 95 3.96 -10.12 -8.21
N ILE A 96 4.95 -9.24 -8.01
CA ILE A 96 6.35 -9.59 -7.75
C ILE A 96 6.57 -9.67 -6.23
N PHE A 97 7.08 -10.80 -5.75
CA PHE A 97 7.42 -10.97 -4.34
C PHE A 97 8.62 -10.08 -3.96
N ILE A 98 8.45 -9.31 -2.91
CA ILE A 98 9.49 -8.44 -2.35
C ILE A 98 10.02 -9.08 -1.06
N ALA A 99 11.21 -9.62 -1.14
CA ALA A 99 11.83 -10.35 -0.03
C ALA A 99 12.43 -9.45 1.06
N SER A 100 12.77 -8.21 0.70
CA SER A 100 13.47 -7.30 1.61
C SER A 100 12.52 -6.52 2.52
N PRO A 101 12.64 -6.64 3.85
CA PRO A 101 11.85 -5.83 4.79
C PRO A 101 12.18 -4.33 4.72
N PHE A 102 13.31 -3.96 4.14
CA PHE A 102 13.69 -2.55 3.93
C PHE A 102 12.81 -1.88 2.87
N SER A 103 12.32 -2.63 1.90
CA SER A 103 11.42 -2.11 0.87
C SER A 103 10.06 -1.68 1.41
N LEU A 104 9.69 -2.13 2.63
CA LEU A 104 8.47 -1.73 3.33
C LEU A 104 8.55 -0.36 4.00
N GLN A 105 9.71 0.29 3.94
CA GLN A 105 9.90 1.64 4.51
C GLN A 105 9.58 2.76 3.53
N THR A 106 9.37 2.41 2.27
CA THR A 106 9.01 3.39 1.23
C THR A 106 7.56 3.79 1.34
N ASP A 107 7.29 5.06 1.10
CA ASP A 107 5.93 5.56 0.96
C ASP A 107 5.27 4.99 -0.29
N PHE A 108 3.94 4.87 -0.23
CA PHE A 108 3.14 4.50 -1.38
C PHE A 108 3.19 5.61 -2.44
N LEU A 109 3.56 5.24 -3.65
CA LEU A 109 3.61 6.15 -4.78
C LEU A 109 2.76 5.59 -5.92
N ASP A 110 1.75 6.36 -6.32
CA ASP A 110 0.90 6.04 -7.48
C ASP A 110 0.27 4.63 -7.41
N VAL A 111 -0.28 4.32 -6.25
CA VAL A 111 -0.94 3.04 -5.96
C VAL A 111 -2.40 3.10 -6.40
N GLN A 112 -2.85 2.09 -7.12
CA GLN A 112 -4.25 1.91 -7.51
C GLN A 112 -5.07 1.33 -6.35
N ARG A 113 -4.53 0.31 -5.69
CA ARG A 113 -5.16 -0.33 -4.53
C ARG A 113 -4.16 -1.17 -3.75
N ILE A 114 -4.51 -1.45 -2.50
CA ILE A 114 -3.80 -2.38 -1.64
C ILE A 114 -4.75 -3.49 -1.25
N GLU A 115 -4.37 -4.72 -1.50
CA GLU A 115 -5.13 -5.92 -1.13
C GLU A 115 -4.45 -6.59 0.07
N VAL A 116 -5.19 -6.79 1.14
CA VAL A 116 -4.72 -7.49 2.35
C VAL A 116 -5.48 -8.80 2.49
N LEU A 117 -4.79 -9.91 2.25
CA LEU A 117 -5.31 -11.26 2.36
C LEU A 117 -4.95 -11.82 3.73
N ARG A 118 -5.95 -12.20 4.50
CA ARG A 118 -5.78 -12.67 5.88
C ARG A 118 -5.89 -14.18 5.96
N GLY A 119 -4.88 -14.80 6.58
CA GLY A 119 -4.76 -16.26 6.72
C GLY A 119 -3.78 -16.86 5.72
N PRO A 120 -3.50 -18.17 5.80
CA PRO A 120 -2.49 -18.83 4.97
C PRO A 120 -2.75 -18.69 3.47
N GLN A 121 -1.76 -18.20 2.74
CA GLN A 121 -1.84 -17.94 1.29
C GLN A 121 -0.77 -18.71 0.48
N GLY A 122 -0.21 -19.79 1.06
CA GLY A 122 0.94 -20.50 0.47
C GLY A 122 0.71 -21.03 -0.94
N THR A 123 -0.52 -21.41 -1.30
CA THR A 123 -0.86 -21.95 -2.62
C THR A 123 -0.80 -20.90 -3.74
N LEU A 124 -1.16 -19.65 -3.45
CA LEU A 124 -1.27 -18.58 -4.45
C LEU A 124 -0.10 -17.60 -4.40
N PHE A 125 0.38 -17.30 -3.20
CA PHE A 125 1.42 -16.32 -2.97
C PHE A 125 2.77 -16.94 -2.58
N GLY A 126 2.83 -18.25 -2.48
CA GLY A 126 4.07 -18.99 -2.28
C GLY A 126 4.59 -18.92 -0.83
N GLN A 127 5.91 -18.96 -0.71
CA GLN A 127 6.58 -18.97 0.60
C GLN A 127 6.31 -17.69 1.40
N ASN A 128 6.48 -17.78 2.73
CA ASN A 128 6.40 -16.63 3.64
C ASN A 128 4.99 -16.01 3.78
N SER A 129 3.94 -16.76 3.47
CA SER A 129 2.55 -16.30 3.50
C SER A 129 1.67 -17.08 4.48
N THR A 130 2.24 -17.55 5.58
CA THR A 130 1.51 -18.28 6.64
C THR A 130 0.51 -17.41 7.40
N GLY A 131 0.83 -16.14 7.63
CA GLY A 131 -0.07 -15.16 8.26
C GLY A 131 -1.00 -14.49 7.27
N GLY A 132 -0.59 -14.43 6.01
CA GLY A 132 -1.31 -13.74 4.95
C GLY A 132 -0.40 -13.17 3.89
N ALA A 133 -0.98 -12.34 3.03
CA ALA A 133 -0.25 -11.60 1.99
C ALA A 133 -0.76 -10.16 1.90
N ILE A 134 0.13 -9.24 1.54
CA ILE A 134 -0.21 -7.89 1.14
C ILE A 134 0.24 -7.72 -0.31
N ASN A 135 -0.68 -7.32 -1.17
CA ASN A 135 -0.41 -7.07 -2.57
C ASN A 135 -0.71 -5.60 -2.87
N VAL A 136 0.31 -4.87 -3.28
CA VAL A 136 0.21 -3.47 -3.69
C VAL A 136 0.17 -3.44 -5.21
N ILE A 137 -0.86 -2.85 -5.77
CA ILE A 137 -1.06 -2.72 -7.21
C ILE A 137 -0.89 -1.26 -7.58
N SER A 138 0.05 -0.98 -8.48
CA SER A 138 0.28 0.36 -9.00
C SER A 138 -0.70 0.72 -10.11
N ASN A 139 -0.93 2.01 -10.29
CA ASN A 139 -1.70 2.51 -11.40
C ASN A 139 -0.98 2.24 -12.72
N LYS A 140 -1.66 1.58 -13.65
CA LYS A 140 -1.12 1.31 -14.98
C LYS A 140 -1.28 2.53 -15.90
N PRO A 141 -0.35 2.73 -16.85
CA PRO A 141 -0.53 3.75 -17.88
C PRO A 141 -1.75 3.42 -18.76
N THR A 142 -2.48 4.46 -19.16
CA THR A 142 -3.63 4.35 -20.07
C THR A 142 -3.40 5.17 -21.34
N SER A 143 -3.89 4.69 -22.46
CA SER A 143 -3.88 5.43 -23.73
C SER A 143 -5.11 6.33 -23.92
N GLU A 144 -6.08 6.23 -23.01
CA GLU A 144 -7.36 6.94 -23.11
C GLU A 144 -7.25 8.43 -22.77
N GLU A 145 -6.45 8.76 -21.74
CA GLU A 145 -6.42 10.11 -21.20
C GLU A 145 -5.00 10.55 -20.81
N ARG A 146 -4.70 11.82 -21.10
CA ARG A 146 -3.51 12.49 -20.58
C ARG A 146 -3.88 13.27 -19.33
N PHE A 147 -3.26 12.93 -18.22
CA PHE A 147 -3.44 13.68 -16.97
C PHE A 147 -2.12 13.83 -16.21
N SER A 148 -2.07 14.82 -15.35
CA SER A 148 -0.98 15.03 -14.40
C SER A 148 -1.56 15.44 -13.06
N LYS A 149 -1.03 14.84 -12.00
CA LYS A 149 -1.39 15.14 -10.61
C LYS A 149 -0.12 15.51 -9.84
N ALA A 150 -0.19 16.49 -8.97
CA ALA A 150 0.90 16.85 -8.07
C ALA A 150 0.35 17.22 -6.70
N ASP A 151 1.00 16.71 -5.66
CA ASP A 151 0.68 16.93 -4.27
C ASP A 151 1.89 17.52 -3.55
N ILE A 152 1.65 18.54 -2.74
CA ILE A 152 2.66 19.11 -1.85
C ILE A 152 2.16 18.99 -0.43
N THR A 153 2.96 18.34 0.41
CA THR A 153 2.65 18.15 1.83
C THR A 153 3.68 18.85 2.69
N TYR A 154 3.21 19.54 3.71
CA TYR A 154 4.02 20.16 4.75
C TYR A 154 3.67 19.49 6.10
N GLY A 155 4.65 19.27 6.95
CA GLY A 155 4.44 18.64 8.24
C GLY A 155 5.46 19.09 9.30
N ASP A 156 5.38 18.44 10.44
CA ASP A 156 6.27 18.70 11.57
C ASP A 156 7.74 18.39 11.22
N TYR A 157 8.65 18.97 11.98
CA TYR A 157 10.10 18.87 11.79
C TYR A 157 10.55 19.38 10.40
N GLY A 158 9.93 20.45 9.91
CA GLY A 158 10.26 21.02 8.61
C GLY A 158 10.01 20.08 7.43
N MET A 159 9.14 19.08 7.61
CA MET A 159 8.82 18.11 6.55
C MET A 159 8.23 18.82 5.34
N LYS A 160 8.78 18.52 4.17
CA LYS A 160 8.30 18.94 2.86
C LYS A 160 8.34 17.75 1.94
N GLN A 161 7.20 17.42 1.36
CA GLN A 161 7.09 16.33 0.40
C GLN A 161 6.43 16.83 -0.87
N LEU A 162 6.99 16.48 -2.01
CA LEU A 162 6.41 16.65 -3.33
C LEU A 162 6.20 15.27 -3.92
N ARG A 163 4.97 14.97 -4.34
CA ARG A 163 4.63 13.80 -5.14
C ARG A 163 4.02 14.25 -6.45
N SER A 164 4.36 13.62 -7.53
CA SER A 164 3.71 13.86 -8.81
C SER A 164 3.60 12.59 -9.64
N SER A 165 2.56 12.52 -10.44
CA SER A 165 2.28 11.42 -11.36
C SER A 165 1.73 11.99 -12.65
N SER A 166 2.21 11.50 -13.78
CA SER A 166 1.79 11.94 -15.12
C SER A 166 1.58 10.75 -16.02
N ASN A 167 0.41 10.63 -16.60
CA ASN A 167 0.08 9.68 -17.64
C ASN A 167 0.16 10.34 -19.01
N ILE A 168 0.93 9.76 -19.90
CA ILE A 168 1.22 10.32 -21.24
C ILE A 168 0.92 9.25 -22.28
N PRO A 169 -0.22 9.33 -22.97
CA PRO A 169 -0.48 8.53 -24.15
C PRO A 169 0.53 8.89 -25.25
N LEU A 170 1.18 7.89 -25.83
CA LEU A 170 2.12 8.05 -26.93
C LEU A 170 1.47 7.71 -28.27
N SER A 171 0.54 6.74 -28.25
CA SER A 171 -0.31 6.35 -29.39
C SER A 171 -1.54 5.62 -28.83
N ASP A 172 -2.45 5.20 -29.72
CA ASP A 172 -3.65 4.44 -29.35
C ASP A 172 -3.33 3.10 -28.64
N THR A 173 -2.12 2.59 -28.83
CA THR A 173 -1.68 1.29 -28.26
C THR A 173 -0.49 1.40 -27.31
N ALA A 174 0.07 2.59 -27.15
CA ALA A 174 1.24 2.81 -26.31
C ALA A 174 1.03 4.00 -25.37
N SER A 175 1.32 3.79 -24.11
CA SER A 175 1.25 4.84 -23.08
C SER A 175 2.40 4.69 -22.10
N THR A 176 2.76 5.78 -21.46
CA THR A 176 3.77 5.79 -20.38
C THR A 176 3.25 6.57 -19.19
N LYS A 177 3.67 6.16 -18.01
CA LYS A 177 3.38 6.85 -16.76
C LYS A 177 4.68 7.13 -16.02
N LEU A 178 4.81 8.35 -15.54
CA LEU A 178 5.96 8.81 -14.76
C LEU A 178 5.48 9.26 -13.40
N SER A 179 6.02 8.65 -12.36
CA SER A 179 5.70 9.02 -10.98
C SER A 179 6.98 9.35 -10.23
N PHE A 180 6.92 10.42 -9.45
CA PHE A 180 8.06 10.97 -8.72
C PHE A 180 7.64 11.36 -7.30
N SER A 181 8.52 11.06 -6.33
CA SER A 181 8.38 11.53 -4.95
C SER A 181 9.72 12.02 -4.43
N ALA A 182 9.69 13.16 -3.76
CA ALA A 182 10.84 13.68 -3.01
C ALA A 182 10.35 14.17 -1.65
N MET A 183 11.05 13.80 -0.58
CA MET A 183 10.76 14.22 0.77
C MET A 183 12.04 14.70 1.47
N THR A 184 11.91 15.77 2.22
CA THR A 184 12.92 16.22 3.18
C THR A 184 12.27 16.44 4.53
N ARG A 185 12.99 16.12 5.59
CA ARG A 185 12.56 16.34 6.97
C ARG A 185 13.78 16.47 7.87
N GLU A 186 13.70 17.34 8.85
CA GLU A 186 14.72 17.45 9.90
C GLU A 186 14.67 16.27 10.87
N GLY A 187 15.78 15.99 11.53
CA GLY A 187 15.83 15.00 12.59
C GLY A 187 15.00 15.43 13.81
N PHE A 188 14.50 14.49 14.58
CA PHE A 188 13.79 14.74 15.85
C PHE A 188 14.65 14.42 17.07
N THR A 189 15.91 14.07 16.85
CA THR A 189 16.90 13.88 17.93
C THR A 189 18.09 14.78 17.65
N GLU A 190 18.51 15.50 18.66
CA GLU A 190 19.70 16.34 18.61
C GLU A 190 20.88 15.61 19.26
N ASN A 191 22.01 15.60 18.57
CA ASN A 191 23.23 15.10 19.16
C ASN A 191 23.81 16.17 20.10
N ILE A 192 23.71 15.93 21.41
CA ILE A 192 24.17 16.89 22.43
C ILE A 192 25.67 17.21 22.39
N PHE A 193 26.47 16.41 21.70
CA PHE A 193 27.92 16.64 21.57
C PHE A 193 28.28 17.42 20.32
N THR A 194 27.52 17.29 19.23
CA THR A 194 27.85 17.95 17.95
C THR A 194 26.86 19.06 17.59
N GLY A 195 25.72 19.16 18.28
CA GLY A 195 24.68 20.14 17.96
C GLY A 195 23.99 19.92 16.62
N GLN A 196 24.08 18.71 16.06
CA GLN A 196 23.45 18.30 14.78
C GLN A 196 22.43 17.21 14.99
#